data_1d8843340d2f7b94436750d1ce050360
#
_entry.id   1d8843340d2f7b94436750d1ce050360
#
_cell.length_a   1.000
_cell.length_b   1.000
_cell.length_c   1.000
_cell.angle_alpha   90.00
_cell.angle_beta   90.00
_cell.angle_gamma   90.00
#
_symmetry.space_group_name_H-M   'P 1'
#
loop_
_entity.id
_entity.type
_entity.pdbx_description
1 polymer ?
#
loop_
_entity_poly.entity_id
_entity_poly.type
_entity_poly.pdbx_seq_one_letter_code
_entity_poly.pdbx_strand_id
1 'polypeptide(L)'
;MFAYYYFIRIMVYLKFLIKNIILFLIYGITYYYIEITYRGYSHWSMLICGGICGFVLGNLNEFYSWETPFWKQILVGDLVVLAIEFVTGYIVNICLQWNVWDYSSLPFNLFGQICLPFAIIWIPLIFAVIILDDYLRYWWFKEEKPHYYLWR
;
A
#
# COMPACT_ATOMS: atom_id res chain seq x y z
N MET A 1 33.93 -20.27 11.41
CA MET A 1 33.36 -18.99 11.87
C MET A 1 32.70 -18.21 10.72
N PHE A 2 33.38 -17.94 9.58
CA PHE A 2 32.82 -17.21 8.45
C PHE A 2 31.54 -17.82 7.83
N ALA A 3 31.53 -19.14 7.57
CA ALA A 3 30.37 -19.82 6.99
C ALA A 3 29.09 -19.70 7.84
N TYR A 4 29.23 -19.77 9.18
CA TYR A 4 28.10 -19.60 10.12
C TYR A 4 27.56 -18.17 10.09
N TYR A 5 28.40 -17.15 10.00
CA TYR A 5 28.01 -15.75 9.87
C TYR A 5 27.23 -15.50 8.56
N TYR A 6 27.73 -16.02 7.43
CA TYR A 6 27.04 -15.92 6.13
C TYR A 6 25.68 -16.64 6.16
N PHE A 7 25.61 -17.81 6.77
CA PHE A 7 24.35 -18.56 6.91
C PHE A 7 23.29 -17.76 7.69
N ILE A 8 23.65 -17.20 8.85
CA ILE A 8 22.72 -16.36 9.64
C ILE A 8 22.25 -15.17 8.83
N ARG A 9 23.15 -14.48 8.12
CA ARG A 9 22.81 -13.33 7.30
C ARG A 9 21.83 -13.68 6.17
N ILE A 10 22.06 -14.79 5.48
CA ILE A 10 21.15 -15.31 4.45
C ILE A 10 19.77 -15.60 5.06
N MET A 11 19.70 -16.25 6.22
CA MET A 11 18.44 -16.56 6.88
C MET A 11 17.65 -15.30 7.28
N VAL A 12 18.33 -14.25 7.72
CA VAL A 12 17.70 -12.96 8.04
C VAL A 12 17.12 -12.31 6.78
N TYR A 13 17.90 -12.25 5.69
CA TYR A 13 17.41 -11.71 4.41
C TYR A 13 16.23 -12.52 3.85
N LEU A 14 16.28 -13.85 3.95
CA LEU A 14 15.20 -14.71 3.47
C LEU A 14 13.90 -14.46 4.26
N LYS A 15 13.97 -14.36 5.59
CA LYS A 15 12.82 -14.04 6.43
C LYS A 15 12.23 -12.67 6.09
N PHE A 16 13.08 -11.66 5.90
CA PHE A 16 12.66 -10.32 5.49
C PHE A 16 11.95 -10.34 4.13
N LEU A 17 12.52 -11.05 3.15
CA LEU A 17 11.93 -11.17 1.82
C LEU A 17 10.57 -11.88 1.85
N ILE A 18 10.48 -13.02 2.56
CA ILE A 18 9.24 -13.78 2.70
C ILE A 18 8.15 -12.93 3.37
N LYS A 19 8.48 -12.21 4.46
CA LYS A 19 7.56 -11.28 5.12
C LYS A 19 6.96 -10.29 4.11
N ASN A 20 7.82 -9.61 3.38
CA ASN A 20 7.39 -8.57 2.45
C ASN A 20 6.57 -9.12 1.27
N ILE A 21 6.89 -10.30 0.77
CA ILE A 21 6.09 -10.97 -0.26
C ILE A 21 4.70 -11.34 0.28
N ILE A 22 4.61 -11.87 1.48
CA ILE A 22 3.32 -12.23 2.10
C ILE A 22 2.45 -10.98 2.27
N LEU A 23 3.00 -9.90 2.83
CA LEU A 23 2.27 -8.65 3.03
C LEU A 23 1.82 -8.04 1.70
N PHE A 24 2.71 -7.99 0.70
CA PHE A 24 2.38 -7.53 -0.66
C PHE A 24 1.20 -8.31 -1.25
N LEU A 25 1.21 -9.64 -1.15
CA LEU A 25 0.13 -10.48 -1.66
C LEU A 25 -1.18 -10.26 -0.90
N ILE A 26 -1.14 -10.10 0.41
CA ILE A 26 -2.34 -9.81 1.21
C ILE A 26 -2.98 -8.51 0.73
N TYR A 27 -2.21 -7.42 0.60
CA TYR A 27 -2.76 -6.13 0.17
C TYR A 27 -3.26 -6.15 -1.27
N GLY A 28 -2.48 -6.75 -2.17
CA GLY A 28 -2.86 -6.87 -3.57
C GLY A 28 -4.15 -7.67 -3.76
N ILE A 29 -4.25 -8.81 -3.10
CA ILE A 29 -5.45 -9.66 -3.15
C ILE A 29 -6.64 -8.95 -2.50
N THR A 30 -6.46 -8.34 -1.33
CA THR A 30 -7.51 -7.60 -0.64
C THR A 30 -8.04 -6.48 -1.52
N TYR A 31 -7.15 -5.67 -2.12
CA TYR A 31 -7.54 -4.59 -3.00
C TYR A 31 -8.28 -5.09 -4.25
N TYR A 32 -7.79 -6.16 -4.87
CA TYR A 32 -8.44 -6.79 -6.02
C TYR A 32 -9.88 -7.22 -5.69
N TYR A 33 -10.12 -7.79 -4.51
CA TYR A 33 -11.47 -8.16 -4.06
C TYR A 33 -12.34 -6.95 -3.71
N ILE A 34 -11.77 -5.88 -3.13
CA ILE A 34 -12.49 -4.61 -2.91
C ILE A 34 -13.01 -4.08 -4.24
N GLU A 35 -12.18 -4.07 -5.29
CA GLU A 35 -12.60 -3.63 -6.61
C GLU A 35 -13.72 -4.50 -7.21
N ILE A 36 -13.60 -5.83 -7.13
CA ILE A 36 -14.66 -6.72 -7.59
C ILE A 36 -15.97 -6.43 -6.86
N THR A 37 -15.91 -6.20 -5.54
CA THR A 37 -17.10 -5.88 -4.75
C THR A 37 -17.71 -4.54 -5.12
N TYR A 38 -16.88 -3.54 -5.42
CA TYR A 38 -17.31 -2.19 -5.73
C TYR A 38 -17.86 -2.04 -7.16
N ARG A 39 -17.18 -2.60 -8.18
CA ARG A 39 -17.53 -2.41 -9.59
C ARG A 39 -17.83 -3.68 -10.36
N GLY A 40 -17.85 -4.85 -9.70
CA GLY A 40 -18.19 -6.15 -10.29
C GLY A 40 -17.03 -6.84 -11.03
N TYR A 41 -15.92 -6.16 -11.27
CA TYR A 41 -14.73 -6.71 -11.94
C TYR A 41 -13.47 -6.02 -11.48
N SER A 42 -12.32 -6.64 -11.71
CA SER A 42 -11.00 -6.03 -11.54
C SER A 42 -10.02 -6.57 -12.59
N HIS A 43 -8.89 -5.92 -12.72
CA HIS A 43 -7.80 -6.32 -13.60
C HIS A 43 -6.59 -6.74 -12.77
N TRP A 44 -5.81 -7.72 -13.23
CA TRP A 44 -4.63 -8.22 -12.49
C TRP A 44 -3.61 -7.13 -12.14
N SER A 45 -3.50 -6.05 -12.95
CA SER A 45 -2.65 -4.90 -12.64
C SER A 45 -3.03 -4.22 -11.33
N MET A 46 -4.32 -4.30 -10.92
CA MET A 46 -4.80 -3.71 -9.69
C MET A 46 -4.37 -4.51 -8.45
N LEU A 47 -4.16 -5.83 -8.60
CA LEU A 47 -3.50 -6.62 -7.57
C LEU A 47 -2.06 -6.13 -7.34
N ILE A 48 -1.31 -5.85 -8.42
CA ILE A 48 0.05 -5.33 -8.32
C ILE A 48 0.03 -3.92 -7.72
N CYS A 49 -0.84 -3.03 -8.20
CA CYS A 49 -0.99 -1.67 -7.71
C CYS A 49 -1.32 -1.64 -6.21
N GLY A 50 -2.34 -2.39 -5.80
CA GLY A 50 -2.73 -2.51 -4.39
C GLY A 50 -1.64 -3.13 -3.51
N GLY A 51 -0.90 -4.12 -4.05
CA GLY A 51 0.25 -4.71 -3.38
C GLY A 51 1.38 -3.70 -3.16
N ILE A 52 1.71 -2.88 -4.15
CA ILE A 52 2.71 -1.81 -4.03
C ILE A 52 2.24 -0.76 -3.02
N CYS A 53 0.99 -0.28 -3.13
CA CYS A 53 0.43 0.69 -2.20
C CYS A 53 0.48 0.18 -0.76
N GLY A 54 -0.02 -1.02 -0.49
CA GLY A 54 -0.01 -1.60 0.85
C GLY A 54 1.40 -1.83 1.39
N PHE A 55 2.33 -2.30 0.55
CA PHE A 55 3.73 -2.45 0.92
C PHE A 55 4.38 -1.11 1.30
N VAL A 56 4.16 -0.06 0.53
CA VAL A 56 4.72 1.27 0.83
C VAL A 56 4.09 1.87 2.07
N LEU A 57 2.76 1.79 2.21
CA LEU A 57 2.03 2.27 3.39
C LEU A 57 2.48 1.55 4.66
N GLY A 58 2.61 0.23 4.63
CA GLY A 58 3.05 -0.57 5.77
C GLY A 58 4.50 -0.34 6.17
N ASN A 59 5.33 0.22 5.28
CA ASN A 59 6.69 0.62 5.63
C ASN A 59 6.81 2.10 6.06
N LEU A 60 5.72 2.87 6.11
CA LEU A 60 5.79 4.28 6.54
C LEU A 60 6.33 4.41 7.97
N ASN A 61 6.00 3.49 8.87
CA ASN A 61 6.48 3.49 10.24
C ASN A 61 7.98 3.20 10.38
N GLU A 62 8.61 2.60 9.38
CA GLU A 62 10.07 2.45 9.32
C GLU A 62 10.77 3.81 9.07
N PHE A 63 10.07 4.76 8.43
CA PHE A 63 10.56 6.11 8.14
C PHE A 63 10.12 7.14 9.16
N TYR A 64 8.96 6.93 9.78
CA TYR A 64 8.40 7.82 10.79
C TYR A 64 8.56 7.21 12.18
N SER A 65 8.95 8.02 13.16
CA SER A 65 8.89 7.60 14.56
C SER A 65 7.43 7.43 15.00
N TRP A 66 7.18 6.54 15.95
CA TRP A 66 5.86 6.35 16.57
C TRP A 66 5.28 7.65 17.18
N GLU A 67 6.12 8.64 17.43
CA GLU A 67 5.71 9.97 17.92
C GLU A 67 5.10 10.85 16.82
N THR A 68 5.23 10.45 15.53
CA THR A 68 4.65 11.20 14.43
C THR A 68 3.13 11.10 14.49
N PRO A 69 2.39 12.24 14.51
CA PRO A 69 0.93 12.23 14.54
C PRO A 69 0.34 11.40 13.41
N PHE A 70 -0.61 10.53 13.74
CA PHE A 70 -1.14 9.55 12.82
C PHE A 70 -1.81 10.19 11.58
N TRP A 71 -2.46 11.35 11.76
CA TRP A 71 -3.03 12.09 10.63
C TRP A 71 -2.00 12.52 9.59
N LYS A 72 -0.75 12.82 10.00
CA LYS A 72 0.34 13.15 9.07
C LYS A 72 0.74 11.93 8.24
N GLN A 73 0.80 10.75 8.86
CA GLN A 73 1.09 9.50 8.16
C GLN A 73 0.01 9.21 7.12
N ILE A 74 -1.26 9.44 7.46
CA ILE A 74 -2.39 9.27 6.53
C ILE A 74 -2.26 10.23 5.34
N LEU A 75 -2.00 11.52 5.58
CA LEU A 75 -1.86 12.50 4.50
C LEU A 75 -0.69 12.18 3.56
N VAL A 76 0.46 11.81 4.12
CA VAL A 76 1.61 11.39 3.30
C VAL A 76 1.29 10.10 2.56
N GLY A 77 0.63 9.16 3.23
CA GLY A 77 0.16 7.92 2.62
C GLY A 77 -0.77 8.18 1.43
N ASP A 78 -1.69 9.13 1.55
CA ASP A 78 -2.62 9.49 0.48
C ASP A 78 -1.88 10.06 -0.74
N LEU A 79 -0.95 10.97 -0.54
CA LEU A 79 -0.11 11.50 -1.61
C LEU A 79 0.70 10.41 -2.31
N VAL A 80 1.22 9.44 -1.55
CA VAL A 80 1.97 8.30 -2.10
C VAL A 80 1.06 7.38 -2.90
N VAL A 81 -0.14 7.05 -2.39
CA VAL A 81 -1.13 6.23 -3.08
C VAL A 81 -1.54 6.90 -4.39
N LEU A 82 -1.87 8.20 -4.37
CA LEU A 82 -2.22 8.95 -5.57
C LEU A 82 -1.08 8.96 -6.60
N ALA A 83 0.17 9.08 -6.17
CA ALA A 83 1.31 9.01 -7.08
C ALA A 83 1.45 7.61 -7.72
N ILE A 84 1.31 6.55 -6.93
CA ILE A 84 1.36 5.16 -7.43
C ILE A 84 0.19 4.89 -8.38
N GLU A 85 -1.03 5.31 -8.02
CA GLU A 85 -2.23 5.18 -8.84
C GLU A 85 -2.06 5.92 -10.18
N PHE A 86 -1.57 7.17 -10.12
CA PHE A 86 -1.31 7.96 -11.32
C PHE A 86 -0.30 7.30 -12.24
N VAL A 87 0.85 6.84 -11.73
CA VAL A 87 1.88 6.16 -12.53
C VAL A 87 1.35 4.85 -13.11
N THR A 88 0.64 4.05 -12.29
CA THR A 88 0.02 2.80 -12.76
C THR A 88 -0.98 3.10 -13.86
N GLY A 89 -1.89 4.06 -13.65
CA GLY A 89 -2.90 4.45 -14.63
C GLY A 89 -2.28 4.98 -15.93
N TYR A 90 -1.26 5.81 -15.81
CA TYR A 90 -0.53 6.29 -16.98
C TYR A 90 0.04 5.13 -17.81
N ILE A 91 0.62 4.13 -17.17
CA ILE A 91 1.16 2.96 -17.85
C ILE A 91 0.03 2.11 -18.46
N VAL A 92 -0.94 1.67 -17.65
CA VAL A 92 -1.92 0.67 -18.10
C VAL A 92 -3.01 1.25 -18.98
N ASN A 93 -3.45 2.49 -18.72
CA ASN A 93 -4.56 3.08 -19.48
C ASN A 93 -4.09 3.94 -20.66
N ILE A 94 -3.01 4.72 -20.49
CA ILE A 94 -2.54 5.63 -21.54
C ILE A 94 -1.52 4.93 -22.45
N CYS A 95 -0.44 4.36 -21.90
CA CYS A 95 0.60 3.74 -22.70
C CYS A 95 0.15 2.39 -23.31
N LEU A 96 -0.47 1.53 -22.49
CA LEU A 96 -0.88 0.18 -22.91
C LEU A 96 -2.32 0.11 -23.44
N GLN A 97 -3.12 1.17 -23.25
CA GLN A 97 -4.51 1.29 -23.70
C GLN A 97 -5.43 0.14 -23.20
N TRP A 98 -5.14 -0.37 -21.98
CA TRP A 98 -5.92 -1.46 -21.40
C TRP A 98 -7.28 -1.00 -20.85
N ASN A 99 -7.48 0.32 -20.65
CA ASN A 99 -8.73 0.90 -20.17
C ASN A 99 -9.24 0.25 -18.88
N VAL A 100 -8.34 0.06 -17.91
CA VAL A 100 -8.65 -0.59 -16.62
C VAL A 100 -9.59 0.28 -15.79
N TRP A 101 -9.40 1.61 -15.81
CA TRP A 101 -10.32 2.63 -15.25
C TRP A 101 -10.16 3.95 -15.98
N ASP A 102 -11.17 4.82 -15.83
CA ASP A 102 -11.17 6.18 -16.36
C ASP A 102 -11.98 7.11 -15.45
N TYR A 103 -11.33 8.11 -14.89
CA TYR A 103 -11.93 9.13 -14.04
C TYR A 103 -12.15 10.47 -14.78
N SER A 104 -12.07 10.50 -16.11
CA SER A 104 -12.17 11.74 -16.89
C SER A 104 -13.48 12.50 -16.67
N SER A 105 -14.56 11.81 -16.32
CA SER A 105 -15.87 12.40 -15.98
C SER A 105 -15.97 12.93 -14.54
N LEU A 106 -14.98 12.66 -13.68
CA LEU A 106 -15.03 13.06 -12.28
C LEU A 106 -14.31 14.40 -12.04
N PRO A 107 -14.75 15.18 -11.02
CA PRO A 107 -14.16 16.49 -10.75
C PRO A 107 -12.72 16.41 -10.28
N PHE A 108 -11.92 17.41 -10.66
CA PHE A 108 -10.50 17.54 -10.33
C PHE A 108 -9.68 16.29 -10.70
N ASN A 109 -10.03 15.66 -11.84
CA ASN A 109 -9.20 14.55 -12.33
C ASN A 109 -7.92 15.08 -12.99
N LEU A 110 -6.88 14.25 -12.95
CA LEU A 110 -5.62 14.46 -13.64
C LEU A 110 -5.46 13.36 -14.71
N PHE A 111 -5.62 13.74 -15.97
CA PHE A 111 -5.57 12.83 -17.12
C PHE A 111 -6.51 11.61 -17.03
N GLY A 112 -7.61 11.71 -16.25
CA GLY A 112 -8.52 10.59 -15.98
C GLY A 112 -7.92 9.46 -15.12
N GLN A 113 -6.72 9.63 -14.55
CA GLN A 113 -6.05 8.56 -13.81
C GLN A 113 -6.23 8.65 -12.29
N ILE A 114 -6.28 9.85 -11.76
CA ILE A 114 -6.61 10.15 -10.35
C ILE A 114 -7.64 11.27 -10.31
N CYS A 115 -8.41 11.37 -9.22
CA CYS A 115 -9.39 12.44 -9.03
C CYS A 115 -9.66 12.71 -7.54
N LEU A 116 -10.19 13.88 -7.23
CA LEU A 116 -10.47 14.29 -5.85
C LEU A 116 -11.45 13.35 -5.10
N PRO A 117 -12.57 12.87 -5.69
CA PRO A 117 -13.45 11.93 -4.99
C PRO A 117 -12.74 10.68 -4.51
N PHE A 118 -11.87 10.08 -5.34
CA PHE A 118 -11.13 8.89 -4.93
C PHE A 118 -10.00 9.21 -3.95
N ALA A 119 -9.33 10.37 -4.06
CA ALA A 119 -8.40 10.83 -3.04
C ALA A 119 -9.05 10.88 -1.64
N ILE A 120 -10.30 11.35 -1.55
CA ILE A 120 -11.04 11.36 -0.27
C ILE A 120 -11.39 9.94 0.19
N ILE A 121 -11.75 9.04 -0.73
CA ILE A 121 -12.09 7.64 -0.43
C ILE A 121 -10.85 6.87 0.04
N TRP A 122 -9.65 7.21 -0.46
CA TRP A 122 -8.40 6.59 -0.01
C TRP A 122 -8.08 6.84 1.47
N ILE A 123 -8.44 7.98 2.04
CA ILE A 123 -8.12 8.36 3.43
C ILE A 123 -8.53 7.27 4.44
N PRO A 124 -9.81 6.82 4.53
CA PRO A 124 -10.20 5.75 5.44
C PRO A 124 -9.58 4.39 5.09
N LEU A 125 -9.29 4.10 3.83
CA LEU A 125 -8.62 2.87 3.44
C LEU A 125 -7.16 2.87 3.87
N ILE A 126 -6.45 3.98 3.71
CA ILE A 126 -5.06 4.15 4.18
C ILE A 126 -4.99 3.99 5.70
N PHE A 127 -5.92 4.63 6.43
CA PHE A 127 -6.05 4.43 7.88
C PHE A 127 -6.15 2.95 8.24
N ALA A 128 -7.03 2.22 7.57
CA ALA A 128 -7.24 0.80 7.83
C ALA A 128 -6.01 -0.05 7.45
N VAL A 129 -5.35 0.26 6.33
CA VAL A 129 -4.16 -0.48 5.85
C VAL A 129 -2.99 -0.30 6.80
N ILE A 130 -2.69 0.92 7.26
CA ILE A 130 -1.58 1.16 8.20
C ILE A 130 -1.80 0.37 9.49
N ILE A 131 -3.00 0.45 10.08
CA ILE A 131 -3.31 -0.30 11.31
C ILE A 131 -3.23 -1.82 11.06
N LEU A 132 -3.78 -2.30 9.96
CA LEU A 132 -3.75 -3.72 9.62
C LEU A 132 -2.32 -4.22 9.46
N ASP A 133 -1.46 -3.48 8.74
CA ASP A 133 -0.06 -3.83 8.54
C ASP A 133 0.68 -3.98 9.87
N ASP A 134 0.59 -2.97 10.72
CA ASP A 134 1.26 -2.94 12.02
C ASP A 134 0.82 -4.12 12.91
N TYR A 135 -0.47 -4.44 12.94
CA TYR A 135 -0.97 -5.59 13.70
C TYR A 135 -0.58 -6.92 13.09
N LEU A 136 -0.55 -7.06 11.75
CA LEU A 136 -0.05 -8.27 11.09
C LEU A 136 1.44 -8.48 11.40
N ARG A 137 2.24 -7.43 11.37
CA ARG A 137 3.66 -7.47 11.76
C ARG A 137 3.83 -7.87 13.21
N TYR A 138 3.05 -7.29 14.11
CA TYR A 138 3.07 -7.65 15.53
C TYR A 138 2.70 -9.11 15.78
N TRP A 139 1.59 -9.60 15.20
CA TRP A 139 1.11 -10.96 15.48
C TRP A 139 1.92 -12.06 14.80
N TRP A 140 2.25 -11.85 13.52
CA TRP A 140 2.87 -12.90 12.71
C TRP A 140 4.40 -12.86 12.73
N PHE A 141 4.96 -11.64 12.76
CA PHE A 141 6.41 -11.47 12.66
C PHE A 141 7.07 -11.03 13.96
N LYS A 142 6.28 -10.88 15.06
CA LYS A 142 6.77 -10.54 16.40
C LYS A 142 7.50 -9.20 16.46
N GLU A 143 7.05 -8.26 15.65
CA GLU A 143 7.53 -6.89 15.68
C GLU A 143 6.93 -6.11 16.86
N GLU A 144 7.32 -4.84 17.04
CA GLU A 144 6.87 -4.02 18.15
C GLU A 144 5.34 -3.85 18.13
N LYS A 145 4.73 -3.82 19.32
CA LYS A 145 3.29 -3.58 19.43
C LYS A 145 2.96 -2.15 18.98
N PRO A 146 2.03 -1.97 18.03
CA PRO A 146 1.69 -0.65 17.54
C PRO A 146 1.08 0.24 18.62
N HIS A 147 1.45 1.52 18.59
CA HIS A 147 0.87 2.57 19.40
C HIS A 147 0.80 3.87 18.58
N TYR A 148 -0.32 4.57 18.65
CA TYR A 148 -0.56 5.72 17.78
C TYR A 148 -0.88 6.97 18.61
N TYR A 149 -0.33 8.10 18.18
CA TYR A 149 -0.67 9.42 18.71
C TYR A 149 -1.51 10.17 17.68
N LEU A 150 -2.74 10.52 18.05
CA LEU A 150 -3.65 11.25 17.16
C LEU A 150 -3.26 12.73 17.03
N TRP A 151 -2.82 13.32 18.13
CA TRP A 151 -2.52 14.74 18.26
C TRP A 151 -1.26 14.95 19.09
N ARG A 152 -0.31 15.68 18.56
CA ARG A 152 0.80 16.34 19.28
C ARG A 152 1.21 17.59 18.55
#